data_fad9b83dcd6a3148bd005d8869acad69
#
_entry.id   fad9b83dcd6a3148bd005d8869acad69
#
_cell.length_a   1.000
_cell.length_b   1.000
_cell.length_c   1.000
_cell.angle_alpha   90.00
_cell.angle_beta   90.00
_cell.angle_gamma   90.00
#
_symmetry.space_group_name_H-M   'P 1'
#
loop_
_entity.id
_entity.type
_entity.pdbx_description
1 polymer ?
#
loop_
_entity_poly.entity_id
_entity_poly.type
_entity_poly.pdbx_seq_one_letter_code
_entity_poly.pdbx_strand_id
1 'polypeptide(L)'
;KNPESVMRSYFNWTEKPPANEMDKWYLPKDEKGKAIGNAYYYGYFSPEMPDWNYDNPQMVEEAKRILKFYIEMGVDGFRLDAAQHIFNDHNKNIGFWNLISAYLKGLNKTVFLVGEVDNSFDVVAPYIKPLDACFDFDLSREVLKILKTEDAATFTNQMEKIVSHYKKANSNYKDVIFLTNHDQNRLMSEVKGNLAKAKQACCILFTLPGIPYIYYGEEIGMKGEKPDEFIREPILFGPEKNDPMRTRWMKPQYNNDKSITPAFLQVNDDQSLLNHYSRMNAIRKNSNALRFGEVASSALNSKNVMAYYRIYNQQRYLILHNVTASPVTLTLDDKDRLLNHIIYQNSKQTIVNANLITLEPYGTLILANDR
;
A
#
# COMPACT_ATOMS: atom_id res chain seq x y z
N LYS A 1 -34.05 -14.11 -12.04
CA LYS A 1 -35.37 -14.16 -12.70
C LYS A 1 -36.22 -15.37 -12.25
N ASN A 2 -35.61 -16.46 -11.79
CA ASN A 2 -36.30 -17.63 -11.22
C ASN A 2 -36.10 -17.67 -9.70
N PRO A 3 -37.17 -17.41 -8.90
CA PRO A 3 -37.11 -17.43 -7.42
C PRO A 3 -36.77 -18.83 -6.88
N GLU A 4 -37.05 -19.89 -7.62
CA GLU A 4 -36.78 -21.29 -7.26
C GLU A 4 -35.38 -21.75 -7.67
N SER A 5 -34.56 -20.85 -8.24
CA SER A 5 -33.19 -21.22 -8.64
C SER A 5 -32.32 -21.54 -7.43
N VAL A 6 -31.60 -22.66 -7.44
CA VAL A 6 -30.57 -23.01 -6.44
C VAL A 6 -29.51 -21.90 -6.29
N MET A 7 -29.21 -21.18 -7.37
CA MET A 7 -28.26 -20.05 -7.36
C MET A 7 -28.75 -18.84 -6.55
N ARG A 8 -30.07 -18.78 -6.22
CA ARG A 8 -30.60 -17.70 -5.38
C ARG A 8 -29.98 -17.71 -3.99
N SER A 9 -29.77 -18.90 -3.42
CA SER A 9 -29.14 -19.05 -2.10
C SER A 9 -27.67 -18.62 -2.02
N TYR A 10 -27.05 -18.38 -3.18
CA TYR A 10 -25.66 -17.89 -3.27
C TYR A 10 -25.51 -16.40 -2.96
N PHE A 11 -26.63 -15.68 -2.89
CA PHE A 11 -26.68 -14.25 -2.57
C PHE A 11 -27.53 -14.01 -1.33
N ASN A 12 -27.32 -12.87 -0.67
CA ASN A 12 -28.10 -12.45 0.49
C ASN A 12 -29.41 -11.79 0.05
N TRP A 13 -30.53 -12.29 0.56
CA TRP A 13 -31.87 -11.80 0.20
C TRP A 13 -32.70 -11.50 1.44
N THR A 14 -33.57 -10.47 1.36
CA THR A 14 -34.60 -10.16 2.35
C THR A 14 -35.81 -9.48 1.71
N GLU A 15 -36.98 -9.67 2.29
CA GLU A 15 -38.18 -8.89 1.92
C GLU A 15 -38.30 -7.60 2.73
N LYS A 16 -37.56 -7.50 3.85
CA LYS A 16 -37.56 -6.36 4.78
C LYS A 16 -36.16 -5.95 5.12
N PRO A 17 -35.53 -5.09 4.31
CA PRO A 17 -34.20 -4.58 4.64
C PRO A 17 -34.18 -3.86 5.99
N PRO A 18 -33.08 -3.98 6.78
CA PRO A 18 -32.89 -3.18 7.98
C PRO A 18 -32.90 -1.68 7.66
N ALA A 19 -33.59 -0.88 8.46
CA ALA A 19 -33.73 0.54 8.21
C ALA A 19 -32.42 1.32 8.18
N ASN A 20 -31.44 0.88 8.95
CA ASN A 20 -30.09 1.47 9.05
C ASN A 20 -29.12 1.05 7.92
N GLU A 21 -29.54 0.12 7.03
CA GLU A 21 -28.74 -0.37 5.90
C GLU A 21 -29.54 -0.39 4.60
N MET A 22 -30.64 0.34 4.53
CA MET A 22 -31.56 0.35 3.39
C MET A 22 -30.89 0.74 2.08
N ASP A 23 -29.85 1.55 2.13
CA ASP A 23 -29.04 2.01 1.00
C ASP A 23 -28.17 0.91 0.38
N LYS A 24 -28.01 -0.24 1.06
CA LYS A 24 -27.25 -1.41 0.58
C LYS A 24 -28.12 -2.55 0.08
N TRP A 25 -29.44 -2.37 0.08
CA TRP A 25 -30.40 -3.38 -0.34
C TRP A 25 -31.15 -2.93 -1.58
N TYR A 26 -31.09 -3.71 -2.64
CA TYR A 26 -31.58 -3.33 -3.94
C TYR A 26 -32.64 -4.28 -4.47
N LEU A 27 -33.74 -3.75 -5.04
CA LEU A 27 -34.67 -4.57 -5.81
C LEU A 27 -34.08 -4.93 -7.17
N PRO A 28 -34.15 -6.20 -7.57
CA PRO A 28 -33.75 -6.61 -8.92
C PRO A 28 -34.64 -5.85 -9.95
N LYS A 29 -34.01 -5.46 -11.07
CA LYS A 29 -34.71 -4.77 -12.16
C LYS A 29 -34.56 -5.58 -13.45
N ASP A 30 -35.59 -5.46 -14.32
CA ASP A 30 -35.51 -5.97 -15.69
C ASP A 30 -34.69 -5.01 -16.57
N GLU A 31 -34.53 -5.38 -17.86
CA GLU A 31 -33.78 -4.60 -18.84
C GLU A 31 -34.39 -3.20 -19.11
N LYS A 32 -35.66 -2.98 -18.69
CA LYS A 32 -36.39 -1.71 -18.78
C LYS A 32 -36.35 -0.92 -17.47
N GLY A 33 -35.60 -1.41 -16.47
CA GLY A 33 -35.48 -0.76 -15.15
C GLY A 33 -36.66 -0.99 -14.21
N LYS A 34 -37.64 -1.85 -14.55
CA LYS A 34 -38.78 -2.17 -13.72
C LYS A 34 -38.43 -3.21 -12.66
N ALA A 35 -38.80 -2.99 -11.40
CA ALA A 35 -38.56 -3.93 -10.31
C ALA A 35 -39.20 -5.30 -10.57
N ILE A 36 -38.47 -6.36 -10.21
CA ILE A 36 -38.86 -7.76 -10.31
C ILE A 36 -39.05 -8.33 -8.91
N GLY A 37 -40.29 -8.64 -8.55
CA GLY A 37 -40.61 -9.20 -7.23
C GLY A 37 -40.53 -8.16 -6.10
N ASN A 38 -40.50 -8.67 -4.87
CA ASN A 38 -40.54 -7.88 -3.62
C ASN A 38 -39.30 -8.17 -2.71
N ALA A 39 -38.43 -9.06 -3.11
CA ALA A 39 -37.20 -9.40 -2.35
C ALA A 39 -36.00 -8.57 -2.82
N TYR A 40 -35.30 -7.99 -1.86
CA TYR A 40 -34.11 -7.21 -2.04
C TYR A 40 -32.87 -8.12 -1.93
N TYR A 41 -31.87 -7.87 -2.78
CA TYR A 41 -30.53 -8.47 -2.61
C TYR A 41 -29.59 -7.46 -1.96
N TYR A 42 -28.61 -7.97 -1.23
CA TYR A 42 -27.57 -7.17 -0.60
C TYR A 42 -26.41 -6.90 -1.55
N GLY A 43 -25.93 -5.66 -1.56
CA GLY A 43 -24.71 -5.23 -2.29
C GLY A 43 -24.05 -4.10 -1.50
N TYR A 44 -22.97 -4.43 -0.80
CA TYR A 44 -22.30 -3.47 0.09
C TYR A 44 -21.80 -2.23 -0.67
N PHE A 45 -21.21 -2.44 -1.84
CA PHE A 45 -20.57 -1.37 -2.62
C PHE A 45 -21.49 -0.73 -3.67
N SER A 46 -22.28 -1.52 -4.36
CA SER A 46 -23.19 -1.02 -5.40
C SER A 46 -24.25 -2.03 -5.80
N PRO A 47 -25.34 -1.58 -6.48
CA PRO A 47 -26.35 -2.47 -7.01
C PRO A 47 -25.85 -3.44 -8.10
N GLU A 48 -24.76 -3.13 -8.76
CA GLU A 48 -24.14 -4.00 -9.79
C GLU A 48 -23.25 -5.09 -9.20
N MET A 49 -22.98 -5.02 -7.88
CA MET A 49 -22.06 -5.91 -7.16
C MET A 49 -22.80 -6.62 -6.01
N PRO A 50 -23.70 -7.56 -6.30
CA PRO A 50 -24.40 -8.31 -5.25
C PRO A 50 -23.41 -9.19 -4.46
N ASP A 51 -23.48 -9.12 -3.13
CA ASP A 51 -22.59 -9.87 -2.26
C ASP A 51 -22.97 -11.35 -2.22
N TRP A 52 -21.95 -12.19 -2.22
CA TRP A 52 -22.10 -13.62 -2.05
C TRP A 52 -22.44 -13.97 -0.60
N ASN A 53 -23.30 -14.94 -0.45
CA ASN A 53 -23.73 -15.44 0.85
C ASN A 53 -22.78 -16.52 1.37
N TYR A 54 -21.76 -16.14 2.11
CA TYR A 54 -20.83 -17.09 2.72
C TYR A 54 -21.35 -17.79 3.99
N ASP A 55 -22.58 -17.47 4.45
CA ASP A 55 -23.31 -18.32 5.39
C ASP A 55 -23.83 -19.61 4.70
N ASN A 56 -23.86 -19.63 3.36
CA ASN A 56 -24.14 -20.83 2.58
C ASN A 56 -22.86 -21.68 2.42
N PRO A 57 -22.79 -22.91 2.96
CA PRO A 57 -21.62 -23.77 2.83
C PRO A 57 -21.20 -24.06 1.38
N GLN A 58 -22.14 -24.09 0.44
CA GLN A 58 -21.84 -24.29 -0.97
C GLN A 58 -21.01 -23.14 -1.55
N MET A 59 -21.24 -21.90 -1.09
CA MET A 59 -20.41 -20.75 -1.51
C MET A 59 -19.01 -20.82 -0.93
N VAL A 60 -18.85 -21.31 0.29
CA VAL A 60 -17.53 -21.54 0.89
C VAL A 60 -16.74 -22.58 0.08
N GLU A 61 -17.38 -23.69 -0.31
CA GLU A 61 -16.74 -24.71 -1.15
C GLU A 61 -16.43 -24.18 -2.56
N GLU A 62 -17.29 -23.33 -3.13
CA GLU A 62 -17.01 -22.68 -4.41
C GLU A 62 -15.81 -21.74 -4.32
N ALA A 63 -15.69 -20.94 -3.26
CA ALA A 63 -14.51 -20.11 -3.02
C ALA A 63 -13.23 -20.96 -2.92
N LYS A 64 -13.27 -22.07 -2.18
CA LYS A 64 -12.14 -23.02 -2.08
C LYS A 64 -11.78 -23.61 -3.45
N ARG A 65 -12.80 -23.96 -4.27
CA ARG A 65 -12.59 -24.53 -5.62
C ARG A 65 -11.89 -23.51 -6.53
N ILE A 66 -12.32 -22.25 -6.51
CA ILE A 66 -11.71 -21.17 -7.29
C ILE A 66 -10.25 -20.95 -6.85
N LEU A 67 -10.01 -20.82 -5.56
CA LEU A 67 -8.67 -20.61 -5.02
C LEU A 67 -7.73 -21.79 -5.33
N LYS A 68 -8.21 -23.03 -5.19
CA LYS A 68 -7.46 -24.23 -5.54
C LYS A 68 -7.07 -24.24 -7.02
N PHE A 69 -7.98 -23.88 -7.92
CA PHE A 69 -7.72 -23.80 -9.35
C PHE A 69 -6.50 -22.91 -9.65
N TYR A 70 -6.41 -21.72 -9.03
CA TYR A 70 -5.28 -20.83 -9.25
C TYR A 70 -3.99 -21.34 -8.60
N ILE A 71 -4.06 -21.98 -7.43
CA ILE A 71 -2.88 -22.63 -6.81
C ILE A 71 -2.33 -23.74 -7.72
N GLU A 72 -3.21 -24.54 -8.33
CA GLU A 72 -2.81 -25.59 -9.29
C GLU A 72 -2.22 -25.01 -10.59
N MET A 73 -2.58 -23.78 -10.97
CA MET A 73 -1.93 -23.04 -12.05
C MET A 73 -0.55 -22.47 -11.67
N GLY A 74 -0.16 -22.53 -10.40
CA GLY A 74 1.15 -22.10 -9.92
C GLY A 74 1.21 -20.67 -9.40
N VAL A 75 0.09 -20.02 -8.99
CA VAL A 75 0.16 -18.74 -8.33
C VAL A 75 0.74 -18.87 -6.91
N ASP A 76 1.55 -17.88 -6.50
CA ASP A 76 2.25 -17.90 -5.21
C ASP A 76 1.39 -17.37 -4.05
N GLY A 77 0.27 -16.70 -4.36
CA GLY A 77 -0.61 -16.12 -3.33
C GLY A 77 -1.74 -15.28 -3.89
N PHE A 78 -2.46 -14.60 -3.00
CA PHE A 78 -3.63 -13.81 -3.33
C PHE A 78 -3.65 -12.47 -2.60
N ARG A 79 -4.04 -11.43 -3.32
CA ARG A 79 -4.57 -10.20 -2.71
C ARG A 79 -6.06 -10.41 -2.50
N LEU A 80 -6.51 -10.23 -1.28
CA LEU A 80 -7.88 -10.47 -0.83
C LEU A 80 -8.58 -9.13 -0.73
N ASP A 81 -9.44 -8.88 -1.73
CA ASP A 81 -10.19 -7.64 -1.87
C ASP A 81 -11.19 -7.48 -0.73
N ALA A 82 -11.30 -6.25 -0.21
CA ALA A 82 -12.30 -5.87 0.79
C ALA A 82 -12.47 -6.93 1.91
N ALA A 83 -11.35 -7.45 2.45
CA ALA A 83 -11.33 -8.60 3.34
C ALA A 83 -12.18 -8.44 4.63
N GLN A 84 -12.49 -7.20 5.01
CA GLN A 84 -13.37 -6.88 6.14
C GLN A 84 -14.88 -6.92 5.81
N HIS A 85 -15.25 -7.14 4.53
CA HIS A 85 -16.63 -7.05 4.04
C HIS A 85 -17.18 -8.39 3.51
N ILE A 86 -16.61 -9.54 3.91
CA ILE A 86 -17.17 -10.86 3.62
C ILE A 86 -18.50 -11.04 4.36
N PHE A 87 -18.57 -10.52 5.59
CA PHE A 87 -19.77 -10.41 6.42
C PHE A 87 -19.82 -9.02 7.07
N ASN A 88 -20.97 -8.59 7.54
CA ASN A 88 -21.10 -7.38 8.36
C ASN A 88 -20.56 -7.56 9.81
N ASP A 89 -20.07 -8.75 10.16
CA ASP A 89 -19.53 -9.11 11.47
C ASP A 89 -18.03 -9.40 11.37
N HIS A 90 -17.22 -8.64 12.10
CA HIS A 90 -15.76 -8.79 12.11
C HIS A 90 -15.28 -10.18 12.58
N ASN A 91 -15.95 -10.78 13.58
CA ASN A 91 -15.55 -12.09 14.06
C ASN A 91 -15.85 -13.18 13.02
N LYS A 92 -16.96 -13.07 12.31
CA LYS A 92 -17.27 -13.93 11.17
C LYS A 92 -16.23 -13.77 10.06
N ASN A 93 -15.83 -12.56 9.73
CA ASN A 93 -14.77 -12.29 8.75
C ASN A 93 -13.46 -12.99 9.13
N ILE A 94 -13.01 -12.81 10.37
CA ILE A 94 -11.79 -13.45 10.88
C ILE A 94 -11.91 -14.98 10.87
N GLY A 95 -13.08 -15.51 11.26
CA GLY A 95 -13.38 -16.95 11.19
C GLY A 95 -13.29 -17.51 9.76
N PHE A 96 -13.86 -16.80 8.79
CA PHE A 96 -13.78 -17.15 7.37
C PHE A 96 -12.33 -17.16 6.87
N TRP A 97 -11.54 -16.11 7.18
CA TRP A 97 -10.15 -16.05 6.75
C TRP A 97 -9.26 -17.10 7.43
N ASN A 98 -9.53 -17.48 8.69
CA ASN A 98 -8.87 -18.62 9.31
C ASN A 98 -9.13 -19.92 8.55
N LEU A 99 -10.39 -20.16 8.13
CA LEU A 99 -10.76 -21.34 7.37
C LEU A 99 -10.09 -21.36 5.98
N ILE A 100 -10.15 -20.26 5.25
CA ILE A 100 -9.56 -20.16 3.91
C ILE A 100 -8.03 -20.26 3.97
N SER A 101 -7.39 -19.56 4.90
CA SER A 101 -5.93 -19.63 5.09
C SER A 101 -5.46 -21.05 5.42
N ALA A 102 -6.14 -21.73 6.35
CA ALA A 102 -5.81 -23.12 6.70
C ALA A 102 -5.96 -24.05 5.49
N TYR A 103 -7.02 -23.89 4.72
CA TYR A 103 -7.25 -24.66 3.48
C TYR A 103 -6.13 -24.45 2.45
N LEU A 104 -5.80 -23.20 2.14
CA LEU A 104 -4.78 -22.87 1.16
C LEU A 104 -3.38 -23.31 1.58
N LYS A 105 -3.02 -23.11 2.84
CA LYS A 105 -1.73 -23.56 3.41
C LYS A 105 -1.63 -25.08 3.51
N GLY A 106 -2.78 -25.77 3.54
CA GLY A 106 -2.84 -27.23 3.37
C GLY A 106 -2.51 -27.70 1.96
N LEU A 107 -2.84 -26.91 0.94
CA LEU A 107 -2.50 -27.16 -0.47
C LEU A 107 -1.04 -26.78 -0.77
N ASN A 108 -0.64 -25.59 -0.35
CA ASN A 108 0.71 -25.06 -0.54
C ASN A 108 1.12 -24.23 0.69
N LYS A 109 2.11 -24.72 1.45
CA LYS A 109 2.58 -24.09 2.69
C LYS A 109 3.21 -22.70 2.49
N THR A 110 3.66 -22.38 1.26
CA THR A 110 4.32 -21.13 0.94
C THR A 110 3.37 -20.07 0.39
N VAL A 111 2.08 -20.39 0.23
CA VAL A 111 1.09 -19.42 -0.27
C VAL A 111 1.06 -18.17 0.60
N PHE A 112 1.12 -16.99 -0.05
CA PHE A 112 1.11 -15.70 0.62
C PHE A 112 -0.25 -15.02 0.48
N LEU A 113 -0.85 -14.62 1.60
CA LEU A 113 -2.16 -13.98 1.65
C LEU A 113 -2.02 -12.55 2.17
N VAL A 114 -2.38 -11.58 1.34
CA VAL A 114 -2.40 -10.17 1.72
C VAL A 114 -3.82 -9.63 1.68
N GLY A 115 -4.32 -9.14 2.80
CA GLY A 115 -5.68 -8.59 2.93
C GLY A 115 -5.73 -7.09 2.66
N GLU A 116 -6.76 -6.67 1.93
CA GLU A 116 -7.15 -5.27 1.92
C GLU A 116 -8.17 -5.04 3.03
N VAL A 117 -7.73 -4.31 4.05
CA VAL A 117 -8.55 -3.87 5.18
C VAL A 117 -8.31 -2.36 5.34
N ASP A 118 -9.04 -1.55 4.58
CA ASP A 118 -8.94 -0.08 4.68
C ASP A 118 -9.66 0.41 5.94
N ASN A 119 -8.91 0.39 7.04
CA ASN A 119 -9.42 0.81 8.34
C ASN A 119 -8.24 1.21 9.25
N SER A 120 -8.55 1.64 10.50
CA SER A 120 -7.53 1.91 11.51
C SER A 120 -6.77 0.63 11.90
N PHE A 121 -5.53 0.79 12.36
CA PHE A 121 -4.67 -0.33 12.76
C PHE A 121 -5.29 -1.23 13.84
N ASP A 122 -6.18 -0.71 14.69
CA ASP A 122 -6.92 -1.49 15.69
C ASP A 122 -7.86 -2.52 15.03
N VAL A 123 -8.51 -2.13 13.93
CA VAL A 123 -9.41 -3.00 13.15
C VAL A 123 -8.62 -3.94 12.26
N VAL A 124 -7.47 -3.50 11.73
CA VAL A 124 -6.59 -4.31 10.87
C VAL A 124 -5.89 -5.42 11.65
N ALA A 125 -5.43 -5.14 12.87
CA ALA A 125 -4.61 -6.07 13.65
C ALA A 125 -5.18 -7.49 13.80
N PRO A 126 -6.49 -7.71 14.08
CA PRO A 126 -7.08 -9.05 14.12
C PRO A 126 -6.99 -9.84 12.82
N TYR A 127 -6.96 -9.18 11.65
CA TYR A 127 -6.87 -9.84 10.34
C TYR A 127 -5.45 -10.33 10.03
N ILE A 128 -4.42 -9.73 10.63
CA ILE A 128 -3.02 -10.16 10.46
C ILE A 128 -2.77 -11.56 11.02
N LYS A 129 -3.63 -12.06 11.90
CA LYS A 129 -3.49 -13.41 12.47
C LYS A 129 -3.81 -14.51 11.44
N PRO A 130 -4.96 -14.48 10.73
CA PRO A 130 -5.29 -15.45 9.68
C PRO A 130 -4.56 -15.19 8.36
N LEU A 131 -4.20 -13.93 8.08
CA LEU A 131 -3.52 -13.53 6.85
C LEU A 131 -2.02 -13.35 7.11
N ASP A 132 -1.20 -13.49 6.08
CA ASP A 132 0.25 -13.27 6.25
C ASP A 132 0.59 -11.79 6.38
N ALA A 133 -0.24 -10.91 5.77
CA ALA A 133 -0.09 -9.47 5.79
C ALA A 133 -1.41 -8.75 5.51
N CYS A 134 -1.48 -7.47 5.86
CA CYS A 134 -2.49 -6.54 5.37
C CYS A 134 -1.81 -5.28 4.82
N PHE A 135 -2.50 -4.56 3.91
CA PHE A 135 -2.06 -3.24 3.46
C PHE A 135 -2.19 -2.23 4.60
N ASP A 136 -1.11 -1.49 4.89
CA ASP A 136 -1.10 -0.47 5.94
C ASP A 136 -1.57 0.89 5.39
N PHE A 137 -2.88 1.09 5.41
CA PHE A 137 -3.50 2.35 5.00
C PHE A 137 -3.20 3.50 5.97
N ASP A 138 -3.06 3.22 7.26
CA ASP A 138 -2.76 4.25 8.25
C ASP A 138 -1.38 4.85 8.04
N LEU A 139 -0.37 4.01 7.79
CA LEU A 139 0.99 4.47 7.50
C LEU A 139 1.06 5.20 6.16
N SER A 140 0.35 4.69 5.13
CA SER A 140 0.23 5.36 3.83
C SER A 140 -0.35 6.77 3.98
N ARG A 141 -1.47 6.91 4.71
CA ARG A 141 -2.11 8.21 4.98
C ARG A 141 -1.21 9.16 5.76
N GLU A 142 -0.47 8.66 6.75
CA GLU A 142 0.46 9.50 7.51
C GLU A 142 1.64 9.99 6.64
N VAL A 143 2.22 9.13 5.82
CA VAL A 143 3.29 9.53 4.88
C VAL A 143 2.79 10.59 3.88
N LEU A 144 1.63 10.38 3.27
CA LEU A 144 1.04 11.36 2.34
C LEU A 144 0.71 12.70 3.03
N LYS A 145 0.22 12.66 4.27
CA LYS A 145 -0.02 13.86 5.09
C LYS A 145 1.30 14.61 5.31
N ILE A 146 2.37 13.94 5.71
CA ILE A 146 3.70 14.55 5.92
C ILE A 146 4.21 15.21 4.65
N LEU A 147 4.13 14.52 3.50
CA LEU A 147 4.55 15.07 2.20
C LEU A 147 3.75 16.32 1.80
N LYS A 148 2.48 16.41 2.19
CA LYS A 148 1.61 17.58 1.90
C LYS A 148 1.84 18.73 2.87
N THR A 149 1.96 18.44 4.16
CA THR A 149 2.00 19.45 5.22
C THR A 149 3.41 19.86 5.62
N GLU A 150 4.44 19.10 5.21
CA GLU A 150 5.83 19.29 5.61
C GLU A 150 6.00 19.23 7.15
N ASP A 151 5.23 18.34 7.79
CA ASP A 151 5.19 18.18 9.24
C ASP A 151 5.26 16.71 9.64
N ALA A 152 6.40 16.27 10.20
CA ALA A 152 6.66 14.92 10.64
C ALA A 152 6.56 14.73 12.16
N ALA A 153 6.06 15.69 12.91
CA ALA A 153 6.07 15.66 14.37
C ALA A 153 5.37 14.43 14.98
N THR A 154 4.30 13.94 14.34
CA THR A 154 3.50 12.80 14.81
C THR A 154 3.98 11.45 14.33
N PHE A 155 4.94 11.40 13.40
CA PHE A 155 5.31 10.18 12.66
C PHE A 155 5.74 9.04 13.59
N THR A 156 6.70 9.26 14.48
CA THR A 156 7.24 8.20 15.35
C THR A 156 6.17 7.62 16.27
N ASN A 157 5.33 8.46 16.86
CA ASN A 157 4.23 8.01 17.72
C ASN A 157 3.22 7.16 16.94
N GLN A 158 2.88 7.52 15.71
CA GLN A 158 1.95 6.77 14.87
C GLN A 158 2.56 5.43 14.47
N MET A 159 3.79 5.43 13.99
CA MET A 159 4.52 4.23 13.60
C MET A 159 4.67 3.23 14.77
N GLU A 160 5.03 3.72 15.98
CA GLU A 160 5.16 2.85 17.16
C GLU A 160 3.84 2.20 17.57
N LYS A 161 2.73 2.97 17.51
CA LYS A 161 1.39 2.41 17.76
C LYS A 161 1.05 1.30 16.78
N ILE A 162 1.20 1.53 15.48
CA ILE A 162 0.93 0.53 14.43
C ILE A 162 1.76 -0.74 14.68
N VAL A 163 3.08 -0.59 14.78
CA VAL A 163 4.00 -1.72 15.00
C VAL A 163 3.67 -2.50 16.27
N SER A 164 3.37 -1.80 17.37
CA SER A 164 3.01 -2.43 18.65
C SER A 164 1.74 -3.27 18.54
N HIS A 165 0.68 -2.73 17.87
CA HIS A 165 -0.59 -3.43 17.69
C HIS A 165 -0.43 -4.66 16.81
N TYR A 166 0.30 -4.53 15.70
CA TYR A 166 0.53 -5.64 14.77
C TYR A 166 1.39 -6.73 15.40
N LYS A 167 2.47 -6.38 16.12
CA LYS A 167 3.30 -7.36 16.85
C LYS A 167 2.52 -8.08 17.94
N LYS A 168 1.60 -7.42 18.62
CA LYS A 168 0.73 -8.03 19.64
C LYS A 168 -0.24 -9.03 19.02
N ALA A 169 -0.77 -8.74 17.83
CA ALA A 169 -1.68 -9.64 17.11
C ALA A 169 -0.93 -10.86 16.53
N ASN A 170 0.26 -10.66 15.98
CA ASN A 170 1.12 -11.69 15.41
C ASN A 170 2.59 -11.25 15.48
N SER A 171 3.40 -11.89 16.31
CA SER A 171 4.83 -11.56 16.47
C SER A 171 5.64 -11.69 15.18
N ASN A 172 5.19 -12.51 14.24
CA ASN A 172 5.82 -12.74 12.94
C ASN A 172 5.10 -12.01 11.78
N TYR A 173 4.26 -11.00 12.10
CA TYR A 173 3.53 -10.27 11.08
C TYR A 173 4.46 -9.68 10.01
N LYS A 174 3.91 -9.56 8.81
CA LYS A 174 4.52 -8.78 7.74
C LYS A 174 3.58 -7.64 7.44
N ASP A 175 4.15 -6.46 7.37
CA ASP A 175 3.43 -5.28 6.94
C ASP A 175 3.52 -5.14 5.42
N VAL A 176 2.50 -4.59 4.78
CA VAL A 176 2.54 -4.22 3.36
C VAL A 176 2.37 -2.73 3.25
N ILE A 177 3.48 -2.07 3.00
CA ILE A 177 3.56 -0.61 2.90
C ILE A 177 3.43 -0.16 1.43
N PHE A 178 2.74 0.94 1.21
CA PHE A 178 2.54 1.53 -0.09
C PHE A 178 2.31 3.04 0.04
N LEU A 179 2.38 3.79 -1.05
CA LEU A 179 2.11 5.23 -1.04
C LEU A 179 0.70 5.52 -1.55
N THR A 180 0.36 4.99 -2.71
CA THR A 180 -0.98 5.07 -3.30
C THR A 180 -1.32 3.77 -4.01
N ASN A 181 -2.59 3.58 -4.35
CA ASN A 181 -3.08 2.41 -5.06
C ASN A 181 -4.08 2.79 -6.18
N HIS A 182 -4.73 1.78 -6.77
CA HIS A 182 -5.70 1.94 -7.86
C HIS A 182 -7.04 2.57 -7.45
N ASP A 183 -7.25 2.83 -6.16
CA ASP A 183 -8.44 3.48 -5.60
C ASP A 183 -8.17 4.87 -5.03
N GLN A 184 -6.93 5.35 -5.15
CA GLN A 184 -6.48 6.65 -4.63
C GLN A 184 -5.88 7.50 -5.74
N ASN A 185 -5.90 8.83 -5.55
CA ASN A 185 -5.14 9.73 -6.42
C ASN A 185 -3.66 9.31 -6.44
N ARG A 186 -3.03 9.41 -7.61
CA ARG A 186 -1.63 9.02 -7.77
C ARG A 186 -0.69 9.93 -6.99
N LEU A 187 0.41 9.37 -6.48
CA LEU A 187 1.42 10.08 -5.69
C LEU A 187 1.84 11.42 -6.32
N MET A 188 2.16 11.42 -7.62
CA MET A 188 2.63 12.63 -8.30
C MET A 188 1.55 13.73 -8.31
N SER A 189 0.26 13.40 -8.36
CA SER A 189 -0.84 14.35 -8.18
C SER A 189 -0.93 14.84 -6.74
N GLU A 190 -0.81 13.93 -5.76
CA GLU A 190 -0.85 14.26 -4.34
C GLU A 190 0.26 15.24 -3.91
N VAL A 191 1.45 15.12 -4.52
CA VAL A 191 2.57 16.07 -4.30
C VAL A 191 2.59 17.21 -5.32
N LYS A 192 1.49 17.45 -6.06
CA LYS A 192 1.31 18.56 -7.01
C LYS A 192 2.43 18.64 -8.06
N GLY A 193 2.91 17.50 -8.54
CA GLY A 193 3.97 17.43 -9.54
C GLY A 193 5.38 17.73 -9.03
N ASN A 194 5.59 17.85 -7.72
CA ASN A 194 6.90 18.11 -7.13
C ASN A 194 7.78 16.85 -7.17
N LEU A 195 8.75 16.82 -8.09
CA LEU A 195 9.65 15.69 -8.30
C LEU A 195 10.54 15.42 -7.06
N ALA A 196 10.95 16.46 -6.33
CA ALA A 196 11.78 16.28 -5.12
C ALA A 196 10.98 15.55 -4.02
N LYS A 197 9.71 15.93 -3.82
CA LYS A 197 8.80 15.21 -2.90
C LYS A 197 8.51 13.79 -3.37
N ALA A 198 8.35 13.53 -4.67
CA ALA A 198 8.16 12.19 -5.19
C ALA A 198 9.41 11.30 -4.97
N LYS A 199 10.61 11.83 -5.17
CA LYS A 199 11.86 11.13 -4.84
C LYS A 199 11.99 10.87 -3.33
N GLN A 200 11.61 11.83 -2.49
CA GLN A 200 11.59 11.64 -1.04
C GLN A 200 10.57 10.56 -0.63
N ALA A 201 9.38 10.56 -1.20
CA ALA A 201 8.37 9.53 -0.96
C ALA A 201 8.89 8.12 -1.28
N CYS A 202 9.61 7.97 -2.40
CA CYS A 202 10.31 6.74 -2.74
C CYS A 202 11.34 6.36 -1.65
N CYS A 203 12.18 7.30 -1.19
CA CYS A 203 13.13 7.02 -0.11
C CYS A 203 12.41 6.57 1.17
N ILE A 204 11.31 7.20 1.55
CA ILE A 204 10.49 6.83 2.71
C ILE A 204 9.96 5.40 2.51
N LEU A 205 9.30 5.10 1.39
CA LEU A 205 8.75 3.78 1.09
C LEU A 205 9.79 2.66 1.23
N PHE A 206 10.99 2.85 0.69
CA PHE A 206 12.02 1.82 0.71
C PHE A 206 12.80 1.74 2.02
N THR A 207 12.66 2.69 2.94
CA THR A 207 13.31 2.67 4.26
C THR A 207 12.39 2.28 5.41
N LEU A 208 11.07 2.38 5.24
CA LEU A 208 10.07 1.91 6.21
C LEU A 208 10.13 0.38 6.42
N PRO A 209 9.67 -0.13 7.59
CA PRO A 209 9.48 -1.57 7.79
C PRO A 209 8.36 -2.10 6.89
N GLY A 210 8.38 -3.39 6.58
CA GLY A 210 7.35 -4.05 5.78
C GLY A 210 7.81 -4.39 4.36
N ILE A 211 6.88 -4.84 3.52
CA ILE A 211 7.08 -5.19 2.11
C ILE A 211 6.57 -4.02 1.27
N PRO A 212 7.44 -3.30 0.55
CA PRO A 212 7.00 -2.16 -0.25
C PRO A 212 6.24 -2.62 -1.50
N TYR A 213 5.05 -2.07 -1.70
CA TYR A 213 4.25 -2.19 -2.91
C TYR A 213 4.28 -0.88 -3.67
N ILE A 214 4.48 -0.96 -4.98
CA ILE A 214 4.53 0.18 -5.89
C ILE A 214 3.33 0.09 -6.82
N TYR A 215 2.51 1.14 -6.85
CA TYR A 215 1.46 1.23 -7.84
C TYR A 215 2.08 1.53 -9.20
N TYR A 216 1.72 0.76 -10.24
CA TYR A 216 2.34 0.88 -11.58
C TYR A 216 2.34 2.33 -12.08
N GLY A 217 3.47 2.75 -12.64
CA GLY A 217 3.66 4.11 -13.15
C GLY A 217 4.00 5.15 -12.08
N GLU A 218 3.99 4.81 -10.79
CA GLU A 218 4.48 5.67 -9.72
C GLU A 218 5.97 5.95 -9.93
N GLU A 219 6.73 4.92 -10.31
CA GLU A 219 8.16 4.97 -10.59
C GLU A 219 8.56 5.85 -11.79
N ILE A 220 7.62 6.16 -12.67
CA ILE A 220 7.84 7.09 -13.80
C ILE A 220 7.13 8.43 -13.62
N GLY A 221 6.47 8.63 -12.49
CA GLY A 221 5.81 9.89 -12.15
C GLY A 221 4.45 10.09 -12.80
N MET A 222 3.70 9.01 -13.07
CA MET A 222 2.32 9.12 -13.57
C MET A 222 1.45 9.90 -12.60
N LYS A 223 0.61 10.76 -13.18
CA LYS A 223 -0.41 11.56 -12.50
C LYS A 223 -1.79 10.94 -12.69
N GLY A 224 -2.73 11.32 -11.88
CA GLY A 224 -4.14 10.93 -11.97
C GLY A 224 -4.88 11.27 -10.69
N GLU A 225 -6.10 11.77 -10.87
CA GLU A 225 -7.05 12.06 -9.80
C GLU A 225 -8.36 11.37 -10.12
N LYS A 226 -9.16 11.04 -9.09
CA LYS A 226 -10.50 10.46 -9.29
C LYS A 226 -11.30 11.24 -10.36
N PRO A 227 -12.18 10.59 -11.13
CA PRO A 227 -12.67 9.23 -10.99
C PRO A 227 -11.67 8.14 -11.44
N ASP A 228 -12.02 6.87 -11.19
CA ASP A 228 -11.15 5.70 -11.27
C ASP A 228 -10.41 5.55 -12.59
N GLU A 229 -11.07 5.80 -13.72
CA GLU A 229 -10.46 5.70 -15.04
C GLU A 229 -9.21 6.57 -15.18
N PHE A 230 -9.15 7.73 -14.53
CA PHE A 230 -8.03 8.66 -14.65
C PHE A 230 -6.86 8.31 -13.73
N ILE A 231 -7.11 7.63 -12.62
CA ILE A 231 -6.02 7.09 -11.79
C ILE A 231 -5.49 5.75 -12.32
N ARG A 232 -6.20 5.12 -13.27
CA ARG A 232 -5.87 3.82 -13.90
C ARG A 232 -5.46 3.94 -15.37
N GLU A 233 -5.05 5.13 -15.82
CA GLU A 233 -4.62 5.35 -17.19
C GLU A 233 -3.50 4.39 -17.63
N PRO A 234 -3.43 4.05 -18.94
CA PRO A 234 -2.35 3.21 -19.46
C PRO A 234 -0.97 3.78 -19.18
N ILE A 235 -0.03 2.91 -18.79
CA ILE A 235 1.37 3.28 -18.59
C ILE A 235 2.01 3.76 -19.90
N LEU A 236 2.89 4.75 -19.83
CA LEU A 236 3.63 5.30 -20.95
C LEU A 236 5.04 4.69 -20.98
N PHE A 237 5.21 3.58 -21.70
CA PHE A 237 6.51 2.93 -21.87
C PHE A 237 7.40 3.68 -22.86
N GLY A 238 6.87 4.00 -24.03
CA GLY A 238 7.52 4.74 -25.12
C GLY A 238 6.76 5.99 -25.53
N PRO A 239 7.19 6.71 -26.61
CA PRO A 239 6.47 7.84 -27.15
C PRO A 239 5.04 7.46 -27.53
N GLU A 240 4.06 8.29 -27.14
CA GLU A 240 2.63 8.00 -27.25
C GLU A 240 2.21 7.47 -28.63
N LYS A 241 2.79 8.04 -29.68
CA LYS A 241 2.41 7.75 -31.06
C LYS A 241 2.85 6.36 -31.54
N ASN A 242 3.97 5.86 -31.02
CA ASN A 242 4.65 4.64 -31.52
C ASN A 242 4.96 3.62 -30.40
N ASP A 243 4.25 3.67 -29.27
CA ASP A 243 4.45 2.73 -28.19
C ASP A 243 3.66 1.43 -28.45
N PRO A 244 4.31 0.31 -28.85
CA PRO A 244 3.63 -0.95 -29.13
C PRO A 244 3.18 -1.66 -27.83
N MET A 245 3.70 -1.26 -26.67
CA MET A 245 3.40 -1.88 -25.38
C MET A 245 2.26 -1.17 -24.65
N ARG A 246 1.86 0.00 -25.13
CA ARG A 246 0.80 0.76 -24.49
C ARG A 246 -0.59 0.21 -24.83
N THR A 247 -1.39 -0.04 -23.82
CA THR A 247 -2.83 -0.33 -23.99
C THR A 247 -3.58 0.95 -24.41
N ARG A 248 -4.69 0.80 -25.15
CA ARG A 248 -5.42 1.93 -25.76
C ARG A 248 -6.93 1.89 -25.43
N TRP A 249 -7.28 1.40 -24.25
CA TRP A 249 -8.67 1.28 -23.83
C TRP A 249 -9.33 2.64 -23.54
N MET A 250 -8.51 3.68 -23.28
CA MET A 250 -8.97 5.06 -23.11
C MET A 250 -7.96 6.06 -23.66
N LYS A 251 -8.42 7.30 -23.92
CA LYS A 251 -7.54 8.43 -24.20
C LYS A 251 -7.04 9.02 -22.88
N PRO A 252 -5.73 9.04 -22.61
CA PRO A 252 -5.21 9.59 -21.37
C PRO A 252 -5.51 11.07 -21.21
N GLN A 253 -5.90 11.46 -20.00
CA GLN A 253 -6.10 12.85 -19.60
C GLN A 253 -4.84 13.42 -18.94
N TYR A 254 -4.18 12.63 -18.11
CA TYR A 254 -3.04 13.05 -17.30
C TYR A 254 -1.69 12.65 -17.89
N ASN A 255 -1.61 11.46 -18.52
CA ASN A 255 -0.33 10.85 -18.86
C ASN A 255 -0.11 10.74 -20.36
N ASN A 256 0.57 11.75 -20.91
CA ASN A 256 0.97 11.84 -22.32
C ASN A 256 2.39 12.40 -22.44
N ASP A 257 2.97 12.40 -23.65
CA ASP A 257 4.37 12.83 -23.91
C ASP A 257 4.70 14.25 -23.45
N LYS A 258 3.69 15.10 -23.18
CA LYS A 258 3.89 16.47 -22.69
C LYS A 258 3.86 16.57 -21.18
N SER A 259 3.27 15.59 -20.51
CA SER A 259 3.02 15.62 -19.06
C SER A 259 3.98 14.78 -18.24
N ILE A 260 4.50 13.68 -18.83
CA ILE A 260 5.50 12.81 -18.21
C ILE A 260 6.52 12.34 -19.25
N THR A 261 7.72 12.03 -18.78
CA THR A 261 8.76 11.41 -19.62
C THR A 261 8.50 9.90 -19.69
N PRO A 262 8.38 9.29 -20.88
CA PRO A 262 8.19 7.86 -21.03
C PRO A 262 9.26 7.02 -20.34
N ALA A 263 8.90 5.81 -19.86
CA ALA A 263 9.79 4.95 -19.11
C ALA A 263 11.12 4.66 -19.82
N PHE A 264 11.08 4.39 -21.14
CA PHE A 264 12.28 4.05 -21.91
C PHE A 264 13.29 5.21 -22.01
N LEU A 265 12.83 6.45 -21.94
CA LEU A 265 13.72 7.62 -21.87
C LEU A 265 14.30 7.81 -20.48
N GLN A 266 13.51 7.51 -19.44
CA GLN A 266 13.96 7.58 -18.05
C GLN A 266 15.06 6.57 -17.71
N VAL A 267 15.09 5.40 -18.36
CA VAL A 267 16.13 4.37 -18.14
C VAL A 267 17.53 4.94 -18.38
N ASN A 268 17.70 5.84 -19.36
CA ASN A 268 18.97 6.41 -19.75
C ASN A 268 19.32 7.74 -19.02
N ASP A 269 18.45 8.19 -18.11
CA ASP A 269 18.68 9.39 -17.29
C ASP A 269 18.89 9.02 -15.85
N ASP A 270 20.14 9.08 -15.38
CA ASP A 270 20.52 8.77 -14.00
C ASP A 270 19.80 9.63 -12.96
N GLN A 271 19.27 10.78 -13.34
CA GLN A 271 18.53 11.67 -12.45
C GLN A 271 17.02 11.43 -12.51
N SER A 272 16.55 10.52 -13.36
CA SER A 272 15.13 10.19 -13.49
C SER A 272 14.53 9.61 -12.21
N LEU A 273 13.20 9.69 -12.13
CA LEU A 273 12.48 9.06 -11.02
C LEU A 273 12.59 7.53 -11.08
N LEU A 274 12.54 6.93 -12.28
CA LEU A 274 12.68 5.50 -12.50
C LEU A 274 14.03 4.97 -11.96
N ASN A 275 15.13 5.63 -12.32
CA ASN A 275 16.45 5.24 -11.83
C ASN A 275 16.61 5.51 -10.33
N HIS A 276 15.88 6.47 -9.77
CA HIS A 276 15.83 6.71 -8.34
C HIS A 276 15.14 5.53 -7.60
N TYR A 277 13.98 5.06 -8.10
CA TYR A 277 13.29 3.86 -7.59
C TYR A 277 14.19 2.61 -7.68
N SER A 278 14.85 2.42 -8.83
CA SER A 278 15.80 1.30 -9.02
C SER A 278 16.93 1.31 -8.00
N ARG A 279 17.54 2.48 -7.74
CA ARG A 279 18.61 2.62 -6.71
C ARG A 279 18.10 2.31 -5.31
N MET A 280 16.97 2.86 -4.91
CA MET A 280 16.40 2.63 -3.58
C MET A 280 16.03 1.15 -3.38
N ASN A 281 15.48 0.51 -4.40
CA ASN A 281 15.21 -0.92 -4.40
C ASN A 281 16.49 -1.74 -4.24
N ALA A 282 17.56 -1.40 -4.96
CA ALA A 282 18.86 -2.05 -4.85
C ALA A 282 19.46 -1.89 -3.44
N ILE A 283 19.41 -0.69 -2.86
CA ILE A 283 19.86 -0.42 -1.49
C ILE A 283 19.09 -1.29 -0.49
N ARG A 284 17.76 -1.32 -0.59
CA ARG A 284 16.93 -2.16 0.28
C ARG A 284 17.24 -3.64 0.10
N LYS A 285 17.31 -4.12 -1.15
CA LYS A 285 17.59 -5.53 -1.45
C LYS A 285 18.90 -6.01 -0.84
N ASN A 286 19.91 -5.15 -0.79
CA ASN A 286 21.25 -5.46 -0.28
C ASN A 286 21.42 -5.16 1.23
N SER A 287 20.36 -4.72 1.93
CA SER A 287 20.40 -4.39 3.35
C SER A 287 19.45 -5.25 4.17
N ASN A 288 19.99 -6.09 5.06
CA ASN A 288 19.14 -6.84 5.99
C ASN A 288 18.43 -5.91 6.99
N ALA A 289 19.07 -4.82 7.42
CA ALA A 289 18.46 -3.83 8.29
C ALA A 289 17.21 -3.20 7.65
N LEU A 290 17.23 -2.85 6.36
CA LEU A 290 16.07 -2.31 5.67
C LEU A 290 15.00 -3.36 5.34
N ARG A 291 15.41 -4.61 5.09
CA ARG A 291 14.46 -5.70 4.74
C ARG A 291 13.77 -6.30 5.95
N PHE A 292 14.52 -6.59 6.98
CA PHE A 292 14.09 -7.43 8.11
C PHE A 292 14.23 -6.74 9.46
N GLY A 293 14.92 -5.58 9.49
CA GLY A 293 15.20 -4.87 10.73
C GLY A 293 13.94 -4.34 11.41
N GLU A 294 13.99 -4.30 12.72
CA GLU A 294 13.01 -3.58 13.52
C GLU A 294 13.14 -2.08 13.32
N VAL A 295 12.06 -1.37 13.58
CA VAL A 295 12.04 0.09 13.60
C VAL A 295 12.05 0.58 15.04
N ALA A 296 12.78 1.67 15.30
CA ALA A 296 12.79 2.35 16.58
C ALA A 296 12.84 3.87 16.38
N SER A 297 12.25 4.59 17.31
CA SER A 297 12.23 6.06 17.30
C SER A 297 13.62 6.64 17.45
N SER A 298 13.85 7.79 16.81
CA SER A 298 15.03 8.64 17.02
C SER A 298 14.62 9.94 17.69
N ALA A 299 15.44 10.41 18.62
CA ALA A 299 15.27 11.72 19.24
C ALA A 299 15.43 12.88 18.24
N LEU A 300 15.98 12.63 17.06
CA LEU A 300 16.10 13.59 15.96
C LEU A 300 14.78 13.80 15.21
N ASN A 301 13.75 12.97 15.47
CA ASN A 301 12.43 13.19 14.86
C ASN A 301 11.83 14.49 15.37
N SER A 302 11.36 15.30 14.46
CA SER A 302 10.83 16.63 14.74
C SER A 302 9.78 17.01 13.69
N LYS A 303 9.22 18.20 13.80
CA LYS A 303 8.33 18.73 12.77
C LYS A 303 8.96 18.69 11.36
N ASN A 304 10.22 19.08 11.26
CA ASN A 304 10.91 19.27 9.97
C ASN A 304 11.64 18.02 9.47
N VAL A 305 11.89 17.06 10.36
CA VAL A 305 12.68 15.87 10.03
C VAL A 305 11.96 14.61 10.51
N MET A 306 11.68 13.72 9.58
CA MET A 306 11.29 12.35 9.87
C MET A 306 12.55 11.55 10.15
N ALA A 307 12.72 11.05 11.39
CA ALA A 307 13.92 10.35 11.83
C ALA A 307 13.57 9.07 12.59
N TYR A 308 14.21 7.96 12.24
CA TYR A 308 14.03 6.67 12.90
C TYR A 308 15.22 5.75 12.64
N TYR A 309 15.32 4.68 13.44
CA TYR A 309 16.32 3.64 13.24
C TYR A 309 15.71 2.41 12.55
N ARG A 310 16.55 1.71 11.79
CA ARG A 310 16.32 0.35 11.34
C ARG A 310 17.43 -0.54 11.94
N ILE A 311 17.03 -1.57 12.67
CA ILE A 311 17.96 -2.38 13.48
C ILE A 311 17.78 -3.85 13.14
N TYR A 312 18.86 -4.51 12.72
CA TYR A 312 18.91 -5.94 12.45
C TYR A 312 20.21 -6.54 13.01
N ASN A 313 20.10 -7.36 14.03
CA ASN A 313 21.28 -7.85 14.77
C ASN A 313 22.18 -6.68 15.21
N GLN A 314 23.45 -6.68 14.76
CA GLN A 314 24.41 -5.60 15.05
C GLN A 314 24.34 -4.43 14.05
N GLN A 315 23.57 -4.56 12.96
CA GLN A 315 23.40 -3.49 11.98
C GLN A 315 22.40 -2.47 12.50
N ARG A 316 22.84 -1.22 12.60
CA ARG A 316 21.99 -0.09 12.98
C ARG A 316 22.09 0.99 11.92
N TYR A 317 20.95 1.35 11.36
CA TYR A 317 20.83 2.43 10.38
C TYR A 317 20.03 3.56 11.00
N LEU A 318 20.51 4.78 10.87
CA LEU A 318 19.77 6.01 11.15
C LEU A 318 19.25 6.56 9.83
N ILE A 319 17.93 6.69 9.74
CA ILE A 319 17.22 7.20 8.58
C ILE A 319 16.79 8.63 8.88
N LEU A 320 17.15 9.56 8.02
CA LEU A 320 16.81 10.98 8.15
C LEU A 320 16.20 11.49 6.85
N HIS A 321 15.01 12.09 6.93
CA HIS A 321 14.33 12.76 5.83
C HIS A 321 13.99 14.20 6.24
N ASN A 322 14.59 15.18 5.59
CA ASN A 322 14.12 16.58 5.71
C ASN A 322 12.83 16.72 4.91
N VAL A 323 11.69 16.88 5.57
CA VAL A 323 10.38 16.93 4.92
C VAL A 323 9.98 18.32 4.44
N THR A 324 10.90 19.31 4.52
CA THR A 324 10.62 20.73 4.24
C THR A 324 11.33 21.24 2.99
N ALA A 325 10.88 22.38 2.50
CA ALA A 325 11.46 23.11 1.36
C ALA A 325 12.74 23.92 1.74
N SER A 326 13.21 23.83 3.00
CA SER A 326 14.39 24.54 3.48
C SER A 326 15.44 23.57 4.02
N PRO A 327 16.73 23.88 3.94
CA PRO A 327 17.77 23.09 4.59
C PRO A 327 17.55 22.99 6.11
N VAL A 328 17.84 21.82 6.69
CA VAL A 328 17.75 21.59 8.14
C VAL A 328 19.07 21.06 8.67
N THR A 329 19.58 21.70 9.74
CA THR A 329 20.80 21.25 10.41
C THR A 329 20.44 20.53 11.71
N LEU A 330 21.00 19.35 11.90
CA LEU A 330 20.83 18.48 13.06
C LEU A 330 22.17 18.27 13.76
N THR A 331 22.11 18.09 15.09
CA THR A 331 23.27 17.69 15.87
C THR A 331 23.11 16.25 16.34
N LEU A 332 24.07 15.39 15.96
CA LEU A 332 24.11 14.01 16.42
C LEU A 332 24.58 13.92 17.87
N ASP A 333 23.94 13.08 18.66
CA ASP A 333 24.45 12.69 19.98
C ASP A 333 25.65 11.72 19.87
N ASP A 334 26.27 11.36 21.01
CA ASP A 334 27.45 10.49 21.02
C ASP A 334 27.18 9.08 20.46
N LYS A 335 25.94 8.58 20.59
CA LYS A 335 25.56 7.25 20.05
C LYS A 335 25.41 7.28 18.53
N ASP A 336 24.85 8.38 18.04
CA ASP A 336 24.59 8.52 16.60
C ASP A 336 25.86 8.90 15.81
N ARG A 337 26.86 9.50 16.47
CA ARG A 337 28.19 9.74 15.87
C ARG A 337 28.91 8.44 15.44
N LEU A 338 28.57 7.31 16.05
CA LEU A 338 29.10 6.00 15.66
C LEU A 338 28.52 5.50 14.32
N LEU A 339 27.44 6.16 13.83
CA LEU A 339 26.84 5.87 12.53
C LEU A 339 27.47 6.80 11.48
N ASN A 340 28.70 6.50 11.10
CA ASN A 340 29.52 7.37 10.27
C ASN A 340 29.64 6.90 8.81
N HIS A 341 29.10 5.72 8.48
CA HIS A 341 29.09 5.18 7.14
C HIS A 341 27.84 5.62 6.37
N ILE A 342 28.03 6.39 5.29
CA ILE A 342 26.91 6.83 4.44
C ILE A 342 26.50 5.70 3.50
N ILE A 343 25.34 5.13 3.72
CA ILE A 343 24.71 4.14 2.83
C ILE A 343 24.08 4.82 1.63
N TYR A 344 23.42 5.97 1.87
CA TYR A 344 22.72 6.71 0.84
C TYR A 344 22.53 8.18 1.21
N GLN A 345 22.64 9.02 0.19
CA GLN A 345 22.19 10.43 0.22
C GLN A 345 21.66 10.83 -1.16
N ASN A 346 20.54 11.51 -1.22
CA ASN A 346 19.96 11.96 -2.50
C ASN A 346 20.46 13.35 -2.93
N SER A 347 21.25 14.03 -2.10
CA SER A 347 21.86 15.31 -2.42
C SER A 347 23.36 15.27 -2.13
N LYS A 348 24.18 15.71 -3.11
CA LYS A 348 25.62 15.88 -2.92
C LYS A 348 25.98 17.03 -1.97
N GLN A 349 25.02 17.90 -1.65
CA GLN A 349 25.19 19.04 -0.75
C GLN A 349 24.84 18.69 0.71
N THR A 350 24.39 17.46 0.99
CA THR A 350 24.26 16.99 2.37
C THR A 350 25.65 17.00 3.00
N ILE A 351 25.83 17.82 4.04
CA ILE A 351 27.10 17.98 4.75
C ILE A 351 27.04 17.15 6.03
N VAL A 352 27.98 16.24 6.18
CA VAL A 352 28.23 15.51 7.43
C VAL A 352 29.58 15.97 7.95
N ASN A 353 29.59 16.78 9.01
CA ASN A 353 30.80 17.32 9.61
C ASN A 353 30.79 17.08 11.13
N ALA A 354 31.68 16.20 11.58
CA ALA A 354 31.76 15.78 12.97
C ALA A 354 30.41 15.31 13.54
N ASN A 355 29.71 16.17 14.27
CA ASN A 355 28.40 15.88 14.86
C ASN A 355 27.26 16.67 14.19
N LEU A 356 27.54 17.46 13.17
CA LEU A 356 26.54 18.27 12.47
C LEU A 356 26.21 17.64 11.11
N ILE A 357 24.90 17.57 10.85
CA ILE A 357 24.36 17.13 9.56
C ILE A 357 23.47 18.22 9.02
N THR A 358 23.74 18.70 7.82
CA THR A 358 22.82 19.58 7.09
C THR A 358 22.18 18.80 5.97
N LEU A 359 20.86 18.63 6.03
CA LEU A 359 20.01 18.01 5.03
C LEU A 359 19.45 19.08 4.09
N GLU A 360 19.64 18.93 2.81
CA GLU A 360 19.02 19.77 1.78
C GLU A 360 17.49 19.64 1.77
N PRO A 361 16.77 20.57 1.13
CA PRO A 361 15.31 20.47 0.96
C PRO A 361 14.88 19.13 0.40
N TYR A 362 13.93 18.47 1.05
CA TYR A 362 13.45 17.13 0.73
C TYR A 362 14.58 16.08 0.65
N GLY A 363 15.68 16.34 1.37
CA GLY A 363 16.86 15.48 1.43
C GLY A 363 16.64 14.21 2.26
N THR A 364 17.26 13.12 1.83
CA THR A 364 17.32 11.86 2.57
C THR A 364 18.77 11.48 2.81
N LEU A 365 19.08 11.09 4.04
CA LEU A 365 20.38 10.53 4.44
C LEU A 365 20.16 9.23 5.21
N ILE A 366 20.92 8.20 4.86
CA ILE A 366 20.97 6.92 5.57
C ILE A 366 22.40 6.72 6.07
N LEU A 367 22.54 6.69 7.38
CA LEU A 367 23.80 6.41 8.07
C LEU A 367 23.78 5.02 8.69
N ALA A 368 24.91 4.35 8.69
CA ALA A 368 25.11 3.05 9.32
C ALA A 368 26.31 3.04 10.25
N ASN A 369 26.35 2.11 11.17
CA ASN A 369 27.56 1.77 11.90
C ASN A 369 28.58 1.07 10.97
N ASP A 370 29.85 1.27 11.21
CA ASP A 370 30.91 0.50 10.54
C ASP A 370 30.66 -1.01 10.73
N ARG A 371 31.00 -1.79 9.70
CA ARG A 371 30.85 -3.25 9.70
C ARG A 371 31.85 -3.93 10.62
#